data_ec3c61625f05008c60fb21451156b403
#
_entry.id   ec3c61625f05008c60fb21451156b403
#
_cell.length_a   1.000
_cell.length_b   1.000
_cell.length_c   1.000
_cell.angle_alpha   90.00
_cell.angle_beta   90.00
_cell.angle_gamma   90.00
#
_symmetry.space_group_name_H-M   'P 1'
#
loop_
_entity.id
_entity.type
_entity.pdbx_description
1 polymer ?
#
loop_
_entity_poly.entity_id
_entity_poly.type
_entity_poly.pdbx_seq_one_letter_code
_entity_poly.pdbx_strand_id
1 'polypeptide(L)'
;MSILFFHFDGTGNEPSDAFSASNKDESITNVLKSHLLLGGSLHRFDGRLSPHSTHRSFYYSGIGTYGGVLSRYLNMGFAFENADVASILRQALLDFQCHYHPKIERVVLIGFSRGAALARRFAALIDPFVRSGSVIEAVMDTVASIGWPNLDKAERPTSEVVFENGISLPSCVGRALHLVALDEQRVAFRPTLMSHDKRIREVWLPGVHSDVGGGYRQDGMADLSFMVMVRWLGRQLVSILGQGRLLYRHVS
;
A
#
# COMPACT_ATOMS: atom_id res chain seq x y z
N MET A 1 21.71 3.81 -7.16
CA MET A 1 20.77 2.93 -6.44
C MET A 1 19.49 2.81 -7.24
N SER A 2 19.04 1.61 -7.54
CA SER A 2 17.82 1.36 -8.32
C SER A 2 16.77 0.75 -7.43
N ILE A 3 15.57 1.37 -7.39
CA ILE A 3 14.46 0.96 -6.51
C ILE A 3 13.19 0.82 -7.35
N LEU A 4 12.42 -0.23 -7.08
CA LEU A 4 11.07 -0.38 -7.59
C LEU A 4 10.07 -0.11 -6.47
N PHE A 5 9.11 0.76 -6.72
CA PHE A 5 8.02 1.07 -5.81
C PHE A 5 6.72 0.53 -6.37
N PHE A 6 5.97 -0.23 -5.57
CA PHE A 6 4.66 -0.76 -5.90
C PHE A 6 3.63 -0.22 -4.89
N HIS A 7 2.62 0.45 -5.41
CA HIS A 7 1.59 1.13 -4.63
C HIS A 7 0.24 0.45 -4.86
N PHE A 8 -0.35 -0.11 -3.82
CA PHE A 8 -1.64 -0.79 -3.86
C PHE A 8 -2.67 0.02 -3.08
N ASP A 9 -3.62 0.63 -3.78
CA ASP A 9 -4.58 1.53 -3.13
C ASP A 9 -5.76 0.79 -2.50
N GLY A 10 -6.44 1.49 -1.59
CA GLY A 10 -7.63 1.01 -0.91
C GLY A 10 -8.83 0.91 -1.84
N THR A 11 -9.80 0.09 -1.47
CA THR A 11 -11.01 -0.15 -2.26
C THR A 11 -11.70 1.14 -2.65
N GLY A 12 -12.04 1.23 -3.93
CA GLY A 12 -12.76 2.36 -4.49
C GLY A 12 -11.94 3.62 -4.69
N ASN A 13 -10.65 3.60 -4.38
CA ASN A 13 -9.76 4.74 -4.61
C ASN A 13 -9.07 4.63 -5.97
N GLU A 14 -9.09 5.70 -6.73
CA GLU A 14 -8.52 5.77 -8.07
C GLU A 14 -7.95 7.17 -8.39
N PRO A 15 -7.11 7.31 -9.42
CA PRO A 15 -6.55 8.61 -9.78
C PRO A 15 -7.57 9.67 -10.16
N SER A 16 -8.77 9.29 -10.59
CA SER A 16 -9.87 10.22 -10.90
C SER A 16 -10.39 10.96 -9.68
N ASP A 17 -10.15 10.46 -8.47
CA ASP A 17 -10.49 11.16 -7.22
C ASP A 17 -9.77 12.50 -7.11
N ALA A 18 -8.57 12.63 -7.70
CA ALA A 18 -7.84 13.88 -7.79
C ALA A 18 -8.50 14.92 -8.71
N PHE A 19 -9.40 14.49 -9.59
CA PHE A 19 -10.07 15.36 -10.57
C PHE A 19 -11.52 15.65 -10.22
N SER A 20 -12.01 15.28 -9.06
CA SER A 20 -13.38 15.55 -8.63
C SER A 20 -13.64 17.07 -8.61
N ALA A 21 -14.11 17.56 -9.74
CA ALA A 21 -13.86 18.86 -10.34
C ALA A 21 -14.67 20.02 -9.77
N SER A 22 -15.34 19.90 -8.66
CA SER A 22 -16.13 21.02 -8.17
C SER A 22 -15.47 21.84 -7.04
N ASN A 23 -14.43 21.32 -6.42
CA ASN A 23 -13.70 22.04 -5.38
C ASN A 23 -12.27 21.54 -5.33
N LYS A 24 -11.34 22.45 -5.16
CA LYS A 24 -9.87 22.30 -5.08
C LYS A 24 -9.34 21.40 -3.96
N ASP A 25 -10.10 20.41 -3.54
CA ASP A 25 -9.78 19.56 -2.40
C ASP A 25 -9.68 18.12 -2.88
N GLU A 26 -8.45 17.68 -2.97
CA GLU A 26 -8.05 16.40 -3.52
C GLU A 26 -8.25 15.31 -2.44
N SER A 27 -9.39 14.62 -2.48
CA SER A 27 -9.66 13.48 -1.58
C SER A 27 -8.84 12.25 -1.97
N ILE A 28 -7.51 12.41 -2.07
CA ILE A 28 -6.59 11.34 -2.48
C ILE A 28 -5.97 10.62 -1.28
N THR A 29 -5.70 9.33 -1.46
CA THR A 29 -5.08 8.51 -0.43
C THR A 29 -3.59 8.81 -0.27
N ASN A 30 -3.02 8.41 0.86
CA ASN A 30 -1.58 8.46 1.10
C ASN A 30 -0.79 7.54 0.15
N VAL A 31 -1.42 6.51 -0.39
CA VAL A 31 -0.84 5.65 -1.43
C VAL A 31 -0.66 6.44 -2.72
N LEU A 32 -1.70 7.14 -3.19
CA LEU A 32 -1.62 7.97 -4.38
C LEU A 32 -0.68 9.17 -4.17
N LYS A 33 -0.75 9.85 -3.01
CA LYS A 33 0.20 10.92 -2.63
C LYS A 33 1.66 10.44 -2.75
N SER A 34 1.95 9.23 -2.24
CA SER A 34 3.29 8.64 -2.33
C SER A 34 3.74 8.41 -3.77
N HIS A 35 2.86 7.85 -4.62
CA HIS A 35 3.14 7.62 -6.03
C HIS A 35 3.47 8.93 -6.77
N LEU A 36 2.67 9.97 -6.56
CA LEU A 36 2.85 11.28 -7.18
C LEU A 36 4.16 11.96 -6.74
N LEU A 37 4.49 11.90 -5.45
CA LEU A 37 5.74 12.44 -4.92
C LEU A 37 7.00 11.75 -5.49
N LEU A 38 6.87 10.50 -5.91
CA LEU A 38 7.92 9.76 -6.60
C LEU A 38 7.96 10.02 -8.11
N GLY A 39 7.18 10.99 -8.60
CA GLY A 39 7.10 11.35 -10.02
C GLY A 39 6.18 10.47 -10.84
N GLY A 40 5.28 9.72 -10.18
CA GLY A 40 4.23 8.96 -10.84
C GLY A 40 3.22 9.83 -11.55
N SER A 41 2.46 9.24 -12.48
CA SER A 41 1.45 9.94 -13.28
C SER A 41 0.04 9.50 -12.91
N LEU A 42 -0.90 10.44 -12.89
CA LEU A 42 -2.33 10.15 -12.74
C LEU A 42 -2.95 9.46 -13.97
N HIS A 43 -2.25 9.49 -15.11
CA HIS A 43 -2.83 9.07 -16.39
C HIS A 43 -2.39 7.69 -16.86
N ARG A 44 -1.39 7.07 -16.22
CA ARG A 44 -0.89 5.73 -16.58
C ARG A 44 -0.14 5.04 -15.46
N PHE A 45 -0.24 3.71 -15.49
CA PHE A 45 0.42 2.78 -14.57
C PHE A 45 1.95 2.71 -14.67
N ASP A 46 2.57 3.34 -15.65
CA ASP A 46 4.02 3.37 -15.81
C ASP A 46 4.59 4.70 -15.30
N GLY A 47 4.68 4.84 -13.99
CA GLY A 47 5.41 5.91 -13.35
C GLY A 47 6.89 5.89 -13.76
N ARG A 48 7.20 6.39 -14.94
CA ARG A 48 8.57 6.75 -15.27
C ARG A 48 8.92 8.00 -14.51
N LEU A 49 9.65 7.81 -13.45
CA LEU A 49 10.43 8.92 -12.90
C LEU A 49 11.30 9.49 -14.02
N SER A 50 11.59 10.78 -13.94
CA SER A 50 12.44 11.54 -14.86
C SER A 50 13.44 10.66 -15.62
N PRO A 51 13.77 10.93 -16.90
CA PRO A 51 14.69 10.13 -17.72
C PRO A 51 16.05 9.83 -17.06
N HIS A 52 16.43 10.59 -16.05
CA HIS A 52 17.66 10.41 -15.26
C HIS A 52 17.47 9.64 -13.96
N SER A 53 16.23 9.21 -13.62
CA SER A 53 15.97 8.44 -12.39
C SER A 53 16.11 6.95 -12.64
N THR A 54 16.81 6.27 -11.74
CA THR A 54 16.91 4.81 -11.71
C THR A 54 15.74 4.16 -10.96
N HIS A 55 14.85 4.98 -10.40
CA HIS A 55 13.69 4.51 -9.64
C HIS A 55 12.46 4.42 -10.53
N ARG A 56 11.60 3.45 -10.27
CA ARG A 56 10.30 3.30 -10.92
C ARG A 56 9.20 3.15 -9.89
N SER A 57 8.05 3.78 -10.15
CA SER A 57 6.89 3.75 -9.28
C SER A 57 5.68 3.24 -10.07
N PHE A 58 5.07 2.16 -9.59
CA PHE A 58 3.87 1.55 -10.15
C PHE A 58 2.72 1.78 -9.18
N TYR A 59 1.55 2.14 -9.71
CA TYR A 59 0.34 2.36 -8.94
C TYR A 59 -0.78 1.48 -9.45
N TYR A 60 -1.49 0.85 -8.52
CA TYR A 60 -2.63 -0.01 -8.76
C TYR A 60 -3.83 0.55 -8.00
N SER A 61 -4.87 0.93 -8.75
CA SER A 61 -6.13 1.40 -8.18
C SER A 61 -6.76 0.35 -7.28
N GLY A 62 -7.56 0.80 -6.34
CA GLY A 62 -8.24 -0.08 -5.39
C GLY A 62 -9.22 -1.05 -6.05
N ILE A 63 -9.52 -2.13 -5.36
CA ILE A 63 -10.51 -3.12 -5.77
C ILE A 63 -11.86 -2.41 -6.03
N GLY A 64 -12.57 -2.77 -7.11
CA GLY A 64 -13.89 -2.22 -7.45
C GLY A 64 -13.86 -0.95 -8.29
N THR A 65 -12.69 -0.46 -8.73
CA THR A 65 -12.57 0.69 -9.64
C THR A 65 -12.67 0.30 -11.12
N TYR A 66 -12.47 -0.94 -11.43
CA TYR A 66 -12.57 -1.49 -12.79
C TYR A 66 -14.03 -1.76 -13.18
N GLY A 67 -14.84 -0.71 -13.44
CA GLY A 67 -16.21 -0.93 -13.90
C GLY A 67 -17.26 0.13 -13.60
N GLY A 68 -16.92 1.32 -13.18
CA GLY A 68 -17.78 2.51 -13.27
C GLY A 68 -19.08 2.53 -12.45
N VAL A 69 -19.25 1.75 -11.39
CA VAL A 69 -20.47 1.76 -10.56
C VAL A 69 -20.16 1.56 -9.07
N LEU A 70 -19.39 2.48 -8.51
CA LEU A 70 -18.91 2.42 -7.13
C LEU A 70 -20.01 2.35 -6.06
N SER A 71 -21.14 3.02 -6.28
CA SER A 71 -22.23 3.09 -5.29
C SER A 71 -23.07 1.79 -5.18
N ARG A 72 -23.00 0.91 -6.17
CA ARG A 72 -23.70 -0.38 -6.15
C ARG A 72 -22.91 -1.49 -5.44
N TYR A 73 -21.60 -1.39 -5.37
CA TYR A 73 -20.75 -2.49 -4.89
C TYR A 73 -20.58 -2.53 -3.37
N LEU A 74 -20.84 -1.46 -2.67
CA LEU A 74 -20.95 -1.51 -1.21
C LEU A 74 -22.14 -2.35 -0.73
N ASN A 75 -23.12 -2.61 -1.62
CA ASN A 75 -24.36 -3.33 -1.31
C ASN A 75 -24.54 -4.67 -2.05
N MET A 76 -23.68 -5.05 -2.97
CA MET A 76 -23.80 -6.32 -3.72
C MET A 76 -22.46 -7.07 -3.77
N GLY A 77 -22.33 -7.98 -2.86
CA GLY A 77 -21.34 -9.03 -2.61
C GLY A 77 -20.49 -9.59 -3.75
N PHE A 78 -19.22 -9.54 -3.63
CA PHE A 78 -18.22 -10.58 -3.35
C PHE A 78 -17.67 -11.46 -4.50
N ALA A 79 -18.35 -11.70 -5.60
CA ALA A 79 -17.83 -12.55 -6.68
C ALA A 79 -16.80 -11.82 -7.56
N PHE A 80 -16.90 -10.51 -7.68
CA PHE A 80 -16.01 -9.67 -8.49
C PHE A 80 -14.71 -9.30 -7.79
N GLU A 81 -14.69 -9.22 -6.46
CA GLU A 81 -13.48 -8.86 -5.69
C GLU A 81 -12.32 -9.83 -5.94
N ASN A 82 -12.60 -11.13 -6.04
CA ASN A 82 -11.57 -12.13 -6.32
C ASN A 82 -10.96 -11.99 -7.72
N ALA A 83 -11.74 -11.60 -8.71
CA ALA A 83 -11.27 -11.37 -10.07
C ALA A 83 -10.38 -10.11 -10.14
N ASP A 84 -10.77 -9.03 -9.46
CA ASP A 84 -9.99 -7.80 -9.38
C ASP A 84 -8.67 -8.01 -8.63
N VAL A 85 -8.71 -8.70 -7.50
CA VAL A 85 -7.51 -9.07 -6.73
C VAL A 85 -6.52 -9.86 -7.59
N ALA A 86 -7.02 -10.88 -8.30
CA ALA A 86 -6.18 -11.69 -9.18
C ALA A 86 -5.61 -10.88 -10.35
N SER A 87 -6.41 -9.95 -10.89
CA SER A 87 -5.99 -9.06 -11.98
C SER A 87 -4.90 -8.08 -11.53
N ILE A 88 -5.10 -7.41 -10.38
CA ILE A 88 -4.13 -6.47 -9.81
C ILE A 88 -2.80 -7.18 -9.51
N LEU A 89 -2.85 -8.33 -8.83
CA LEU A 89 -1.63 -9.08 -8.51
C LEU A 89 -0.92 -9.61 -9.75
N ARG A 90 -1.68 -10.04 -10.77
CA ARG A 90 -1.10 -10.47 -12.05
C ARG A 90 -0.40 -9.31 -12.75
N GLN A 91 -1.02 -8.14 -12.80
CA GLN A 91 -0.40 -6.96 -13.40
C GLN A 91 0.87 -6.56 -12.64
N ALA A 92 0.82 -6.53 -11.31
CA ALA A 92 1.98 -6.22 -10.48
C ALA A 92 3.14 -7.22 -10.69
N LEU A 93 2.82 -8.51 -10.85
CA LEU A 93 3.82 -9.54 -11.17
C LEU A 93 4.43 -9.35 -12.56
N LEU A 94 3.64 -8.98 -13.56
CA LEU A 94 4.14 -8.66 -14.90
C LEU A 94 5.07 -7.44 -14.86
N ASP A 95 4.67 -6.38 -14.16
CA ASP A 95 5.50 -5.19 -14.01
C ASP A 95 6.80 -5.51 -13.26
N PHE A 96 6.72 -6.35 -12.22
CA PHE A 96 7.89 -6.84 -11.51
C PHE A 96 8.81 -7.64 -12.45
N GLN A 97 8.30 -8.61 -13.18
CA GLN A 97 9.08 -9.44 -14.10
C GLN A 97 9.74 -8.61 -15.20
N CYS A 98 9.05 -7.60 -15.73
CA CYS A 98 9.58 -6.73 -16.77
C CYS A 98 10.69 -5.80 -16.27
N HIS A 99 10.70 -5.44 -14.99
CA HIS A 99 11.57 -4.37 -14.48
C HIS A 99 12.56 -4.82 -13.41
N TYR A 100 12.32 -5.96 -12.78
CA TYR A 100 13.24 -6.50 -11.79
C TYR A 100 14.45 -7.16 -12.47
N HIS A 101 15.63 -6.81 -12.00
CA HIS A 101 16.89 -7.43 -12.40
C HIS A 101 17.88 -7.39 -11.22
N PRO A 102 18.96 -8.19 -11.22
CA PRO A 102 19.86 -8.31 -10.06
C PRO A 102 20.52 -7.03 -9.56
N LYS A 103 20.52 -5.96 -10.38
CA LYS A 103 21.01 -4.63 -9.98
C LYS A 103 19.97 -3.79 -9.23
N ILE A 104 18.71 -4.26 -9.14
CA ILE A 104 17.69 -3.63 -8.27
C ILE A 104 18.08 -3.88 -6.83
N GLU A 105 18.29 -2.81 -6.08
CA GLU A 105 18.79 -2.90 -4.71
C GLU A 105 17.65 -3.09 -3.72
N ARG A 106 16.48 -2.50 -4.00
CA ARG A 106 15.29 -2.57 -3.14
C ARG A 106 14.00 -2.64 -3.93
N VAL A 107 13.04 -3.32 -3.35
CA VAL A 107 11.62 -3.23 -3.72
C VAL A 107 10.89 -2.63 -2.53
N VAL A 108 10.12 -1.59 -2.76
CA VAL A 108 9.31 -0.93 -1.73
C VAL A 108 7.84 -1.17 -2.04
N LEU A 109 7.12 -1.71 -1.08
CA LEU A 109 5.70 -1.99 -1.18
C LEU A 109 4.94 -1.03 -0.27
N ILE A 110 3.95 -0.35 -0.82
CA ILE A 110 3.10 0.59 -0.09
C ILE A 110 1.65 0.19 -0.34
N GLY A 111 0.85 0.14 0.72
CA GLY A 111 -0.55 -0.24 0.59
C GLY A 111 -1.44 0.35 1.67
N PHE A 112 -2.73 0.49 1.33
CA PHE A 112 -3.77 0.93 2.24
C PHE A 112 -4.96 -0.02 2.21
N SER A 113 -5.57 -0.30 3.37
CA SER A 113 -6.80 -1.09 3.45
C SER A 113 -6.64 -2.48 2.80
N ARG A 114 -7.50 -2.85 1.87
CA ARG A 114 -7.36 -4.08 1.07
C ARG A 114 -6.14 -4.05 0.15
N GLY A 115 -5.72 -2.87 -0.31
CA GLY A 115 -4.44 -2.70 -1.00
C GLY A 115 -3.23 -3.03 -0.12
N ALA A 116 -3.31 -2.78 1.19
CA ALA A 116 -2.29 -3.23 2.14
C ALA A 116 -2.21 -4.76 2.21
N ALA A 117 -3.36 -5.46 2.18
CA ALA A 117 -3.37 -6.91 2.09
C ALA A 117 -2.77 -7.42 0.78
N LEU A 118 -3.04 -6.71 -0.35
CA LEU A 118 -2.41 -7.03 -1.64
C LEU A 118 -0.89 -6.83 -1.61
N ALA A 119 -0.39 -5.75 -0.99
CA ALA A 119 1.03 -5.50 -0.82
C ALA A 119 1.71 -6.64 -0.05
N ARG A 120 1.12 -7.08 1.06
CA ARG A 120 1.58 -8.22 1.86
C ARG A 120 1.58 -9.52 1.06
N ARG A 121 0.51 -9.80 0.31
CA ARG A 121 0.44 -10.96 -0.59
C ARG A 121 1.48 -10.89 -1.69
N PHE A 122 1.68 -9.72 -2.27
CA PHE A 122 2.66 -9.50 -3.32
C PHE A 122 4.09 -9.76 -2.81
N ALA A 123 4.42 -9.34 -1.58
CA ALA A 123 5.69 -9.67 -0.94
C ALA A 123 5.93 -11.19 -0.92
N ALA A 124 4.91 -11.98 -0.55
CA ALA A 124 5.01 -13.44 -0.54
C ALA A 124 5.18 -14.04 -1.94
N LEU A 125 4.54 -13.45 -2.95
CA LEU A 125 4.65 -13.91 -4.33
C LEU A 125 6.02 -13.67 -4.95
N ILE A 126 6.69 -12.55 -4.59
CA ILE A 126 8.02 -12.22 -5.11
C ILE A 126 9.16 -12.79 -4.27
N ASP A 127 8.89 -13.35 -3.08
CA ASP A 127 9.91 -13.89 -2.16
C ASP A 127 10.91 -14.83 -2.84
N PRO A 128 10.51 -15.78 -3.72
CA PRO A 128 11.44 -16.67 -4.38
C PRO A 128 12.40 -16.00 -5.38
N PHE A 129 12.09 -14.77 -5.80
CA PHE A 129 12.80 -14.10 -6.90
C PHE A 129 13.71 -12.97 -6.44
N VAL A 130 13.60 -12.55 -5.17
CA VAL A 130 14.35 -11.43 -4.63
C VAL A 130 15.27 -11.87 -3.51
N ARG A 131 16.29 -11.06 -3.22
CA ARG A 131 17.21 -11.36 -2.11
C ARG A 131 16.50 -11.22 -0.77
N SER A 132 16.81 -12.09 0.18
CA SER A 132 16.35 -11.95 1.56
C SER A 132 16.66 -10.55 2.11
N GLY A 133 15.69 -9.94 2.76
CA GLY A 133 15.78 -8.61 3.35
C GLY A 133 15.85 -7.44 2.36
N SER A 134 15.62 -7.67 1.04
CA SER A 134 15.65 -6.61 0.04
C SER A 134 14.33 -5.86 -0.15
N VAL A 135 13.24 -6.36 0.41
CA VAL A 135 11.93 -5.72 0.36
C VAL A 135 11.72 -4.87 1.62
N ILE A 136 11.17 -3.68 1.43
CA ILE A 136 10.68 -2.79 2.49
C ILE A 136 9.18 -2.65 2.30
N GLU A 137 8.43 -2.86 3.36
CA GLU A 137 6.97 -2.80 3.32
C GLU A 137 6.45 -1.69 4.23
N ALA A 138 5.56 -0.85 3.73
CA ALA A 138 4.88 0.19 4.50
C ALA A 138 3.38 0.13 4.21
N VAL A 139 2.61 -0.37 5.16
CA VAL A 139 1.17 -0.57 5.00
C VAL A 139 0.38 0.21 6.03
N MET A 140 -0.79 0.67 5.61
CA MET A 140 -1.70 1.48 6.38
C MET A 140 -3.00 0.72 6.57
N ASP A 141 -3.36 0.50 7.82
CA ASP A 141 -4.62 -0.06 8.32
C ASP A 141 -5.15 -1.21 7.46
N THR A 142 -4.38 -2.30 7.44
CA THR A 142 -4.63 -3.48 6.59
C THR A 142 -6.00 -4.09 6.88
N VAL A 143 -6.82 -4.24 5.85
CA VAL A 143 -8.09 -4.98 5.90
C VAL A 143 -7.97 -6.19 4.97
N ALA A 144 -7.86 -7.39 5.55
CA ALA A 144 -7.69 -8.62 4.77
C ALA A 144 -9.02 -9.35 4.49
N SER A 145 -10.15 -8.85 5.01
CA SER A 145 -11.45 -9.45 4.74
C SER A 145 -11.81 -9.27 3.25
N ILE A 146 -11.72 -10.36 2.51
CA ILE A 146 -12.28 -10.50 1.17
C ILE A 146 -13.51 -11.37 1.31
N GLY A 147 -14.66 -10.82 1.02
CA GLY A 147 -15.93 -11.48 1.21
C GLY A 147 -16.76 -10.87 2.33
N TRP A 148 -17.92 -11.50 2.64
CA TRP A 148 -18.80 -11.04 3.71
C TRP A 148 -18.03 -10.90 5.02
N PRO A 149 -18.07 -9.74 5.69
CA PRO A 149 -17.55 -9.66 7.03
C PRO A 149 -18.26 -10.76 7.82
N ASN A 150 -17.49 -11.59 8.51
CA ASN A 150 -18.03 -12.64 9.37
C ASN A 150 -18.60 -11.92 10.60
N LEU A 151 -19.82 -11.41 10.46
CA LEU A 151 -20.48 -10.56 11.45
C LEU A 151 -20.74 -11.30 12.77
N ASP A 152 -20.72 -12.63 12.74
CA ASP A 152 -21.05 -13.48 13.88
C ASP A 152 -19.84 -13.92 14.71
N LYS A 153 -18.61 -13.66 14.28
CA LYS A 153 -17.42 -14.01 15.04
C LYS A 153 -16.88 -12.80 15.80
N ALA A 154 -17.13 -12.76 17.09
CA ALA A 154 -16.51 -11.82 18.03
C ALA A 154 -14.97 -11.99 18.15
N GLU A 155 -14.41 -13.02 17.57
CA GLU A 155 -12.99 -13.28 17.54
C GLU A 155 -12.33 -12.50 16.39
N ARG A 156 -11.14 -11.96 16.69
CA ARG A 156 -10.23 -11.48 15.62
C ARG A 156 -10.22 -12.54 14.51
N PRO A 157 -10.36 -12.15 13.23
CA PRO A 157 -10.09 -13.10 12.18
C PRO A 157 -8.71 -13.67 12.49
N THR A 158 -8.67 -14.97 12.75
CA THR A 158 -7.44 -15.69 12.96
C THR A 158 -6.50 -15.33 11.82
N SER A 159 -5.22 -15.29 12.09
CA SER A 159 -4.11 -15.01 11.19
C SER A 159 -4.04 -15.87 9.91
N GLU A 160 -5.07 -16.61 9.59
CA GLU A 160 -5.33 -17.19 8.28
C GLU A 160 -5.70 -16.09 7.29
N VAL A 161 -4.77 -15.16 7.16
CA VAL A 161 -4.80 -14.25 6.03
C VAL A 161 -4.49 -15.10 4.83
N VAL A 162 -5.50 -15.33 4.00
CA VAL A 162 -5.39 -15.98 2.67
C VAL A 162 -4.27 -15.36 1.81
N PHE A 163 -3.66 -14.31 2.29
CA PHE A 163 -2.69 -13.46 1.62
C PHE A 163 -1.23 -13.72 2.01
N GLU A 164 -0.96 -14.18 3.20
CA GLU A 164 0.39 -14.59 3.62
C GLU A 164 0.50 -16.11 3.56
N ASN A 165 1.61 -16.63 3.08
CA ASN A 165 1.91 -18.06 3.17
C ASN A 165 2.23 -18.41 4.63
N GLY A 166 1.20 -18.51 5.47
CA GLY A 166 1.36 -18.74 6.90
C GLY A 166 1.52 -17.47 7.71
N ILE A 167 1.85 -17.64 8.98
CA ILE A 167 1.83 -16.61 10.04
C ILE A 167 3.08 -15.70 9.99
N SER A 168 4.04 -15.96 9.13
CA SER A 168 5.34 -15.28 9.15
C SER A 168 5.53 -14.33 7.98
N LEU A 169 6.11 -13.16 8.28
CA LEU A 169 6.57 -12.21 7.27
C LEU A 169 7.54 -12.90 6.30
N PRO A 170 7.38 -12.78 4.97
CA PRO A 170 8.26 -13.38 3.97
C PRO A 170 9.74 -13.05 4.21
N SER A 171 10.63 -13.94 3.81
CA SER A 171 12.08 -13.78 4.06
C SER A 171 12.68 -12.59 3.31
N CYS A 172 12.09 -12.23 2.19
CA CYS A 172 12.49 -11.07 1.40
C CYS A 172 12.23 -9.74 2.11
N VAL A 173 11.26 -9.66 3.03
CA VAL A 173 10.94 -8.42 3.74
C VAL A 173 11.96 -8.22 4.87
N GLY A 174 12.81 -7.22 4.70
CA GLY A 174 13.82 -6.85 5.70
C GLY A 174 13.26 -5.95 6.80
N ARG A 175 12.32 -5.09 6.48
CA ARG A 175 11.64 -4.17 7.40
C ARG A 175 10.20 -3.94 6.95
N ALA A 176 9.28 -3.91 7.91
CA ALA A 176 7.88 -3.57 7.69
C ALA A 176 7.41 -2.49 8.68
N LEU A 177 6.62 -1.55 8.18
CA LEU A 177 5.86 -0.59 8.96
C LEU A 177 4.38 -0.88 8.78
N HIS A 178 3.64 -1.02 9.86
CA HIS A 178 2.19 -1.09 9.84
C HIS A 178 1.62 0.06 10.67
N LEU A 179 0.98 1.02 10.02
CA LEU A 179 0.21 2.08 10.65
C LEU A 179 -1.22 1.60 10.83
N VAL A 180 -1.76 1.70 12.03
CA VAL A 180 -3.06 1.13 12.40
C VAL A 180 -3.94 2.20 13.01
N ALA A 181 -5.21 2.24 12.63
CA ALA A 181 -6.21 3.12 13.21
C ALA A 181 -6.62 2.66 14.60
N LEU A 182 -6.57 3.58 15.58
CA LEU A 182 -6.89 3.28 16.98
C LEU A 182 -8.41 3.26 17.23
N ASP A 183 -9.15 4.12 16.53
CA ASP A 183 -10.55 4.43 16.84
C ASP A 183 -11.52 3.81 15.84
N GLU A 184 -11.08 2.91 14.96
CA GLU A 184 -11.95 2.26 13.98
C GLU A 184 -12.86 1.22 14.66
N GLN A 185 -14.16 1.47 14.65
CA GLN A 185 -15.16 0.62 15.30
C GLN A 185 -15.97 -0.24 14.32
N ARG A 186 -15.91 0.07 13.02
CA ARG A 186 -16.67 -0.68 12.02
C ARG A 186 -16.08 -2.07 11.83
N VAL A 187 -16.91 -3.09 11.99
CA VAL A 187 -16.50 -4.51 11.91
C VAL A 187 -15.84 -4.83 10.56
N ALA A 188 -16.37 -4.26 9.47
CA ALA A 188 -15.84 -4.46 8.13
C ALA A 188 -14.43 -3.88 7.90
N PHE A 189 -13.98 -2.98 8.77
CA PHE A 189 -12.68 -2.31 8.70
C PHE A 189 -11.76 -2.70 9.85
N ARG A 190 -12.07 -3.77 10.56
CA ARG A 190 -11.16 -4.26 11.62
C ARG A 190 -9.79 -4.56 11.05
N PRO A 191 -8.72 -3.99 11.63
CA PRO A 191 -7.39 -4.15 11.11
C PRO A 191 -6.92 -5.61 11.24
N THR A 192 -6.30 -6.10 10.18
CA THR A 192 -5.59 -7.37 10.17
C THR A 192 -4.14 -7.15 10.52
N LEU A 193 -3.81 -7.35 11.78
CA LEU A 193 -2.47 -7.11 12.31
C LEU A 193 -1.44 -8.05 11.68
N MET A 194 -0.20 -7.61 11.64
CA MET A 194 0.93 -8.48 11.30
C MET A 194 1.27 -9.40 12.47
N SER A 195 1.85 -10.56 12.19
CA SER A 195 2.37 -11.44 13.22
C SER A 195 3.54 -10.79 13.98
N HIS A 196 3.80 -11.25 15.19
CA HIS A 196 4.89 -10.70 16.00
C HIS A 196 6.27 -11.07 15.39
N ASP A 197 6.95 -10.08 14.82
CA ASP A 197 8.28 -10.23 14.21
C ASP A 197 9.12 -8.96 14.48
N LYS A 198 10.39 -9.13 14.84
CA LYS A 198 11.34 -8.02 15.12
C LYS A 198 11.60 -7.08 13.93
N ARG A 199 11.25 -7.51 12.73
CA ARG A 199 11.35 -6.73 11.49
C ARG A 199 10.17 -5.77 11.34
N ILE A 200 9.09 -5.96 12.09
CA ILE A 200 7.85 -5.20 12.01
C ILE A 200 7.86 -4.08 13.06
N ARG A 201 7.52 -2.89 12.62
CA ARG A 201 7.15 -1.76 13.47
C ARG A 201 5.67 -1.46 13.29
N GLU A 202 4.87 -1.80 14.28
CA GLU A 202 3.46 -1.42 14.33
C GLU A 202 3.31 -0.11 15.09
N VAL A 203 2.55 0.83 14.54
CA VAL A 203 2.28 2.14 15.14
C VAL A 203 0.80 2.42 15.06
N TRP A 204 0.17 2.56 16.23
CA TRP A 204 -1.23 2.93 16.35
C TRP A 204 -1.36 4.44 16.33
N LEU A 205 -2.21 4.94 15.45
CA LEU A 205 -2.47 6.35 15.27
C LEU A 205 -3.92 6.67 15.68
N PRO A 206 -4.17 7.82 16.32
CA PRO A 206 -5.53 8.24 16.61
C PRO A 206 -6.32 8.45 15.32
N GLY A 207 -7.63 8.26 15.41
CA GLY A 207 -8.55 8.37 14.28
C GLY A 207 -8.99 7.03 13.71
N VAL A 208 -9.79 7.10 12.65
CA VAL A 208 -10.39 5.95 11.97
C VAL A 208 -9.62 5.61 10.68
N HIS A 209 -10.07 4.61 9.96
CA HIS A 209 -9.45 4.04 8.77
C HIS A 209 -8.88 5.06 7.78
N SER A 210 -9.70 6.03 7.37
CA SER A 210 -9.27 7.06 6.42
C SER A 210 -8.40 8.16 7.04
N ASP A 211 -8.41 8.35 8.36
CA ASP A 211 -7.46 9.23 9.05
C ASP A 211 -6.03 8.67 9.00
N VAL A 212 -5.89 7.36 8.78
CA VAL A 212 -4.58 6.72 8.58
C VAL A 212 -4.22 6.61 7.10
N GLY A 213 -5.16 6.25 6.26
CA GLY A 213 -4.90 5.96 4.84
C GLY A 213 -5.14 7.10 3.87
N GLY A 214 -5.85 8.15 4.30
CA GLY A 214 -6.27 9.26 3.43
C GLY A 214 -7.61 9.02 2.74
N GLY A 215 -8.03 9.99 1.95
CA GLY A 215 -9.26 9.93 1.17
C GLY A 215 -10.39 10.83 1.69
N TYR A 216 -10.16 11.60 2.76
CA TYR A 216 -11.08 12.64 3.21
C TYR A 216 -10.68 14.02 2.65
N ARG A 217 -11.68 14.92 2.55
CA ARG A 217 -11.44 16.30 2.07
C ARG A 217 -10.61 17.13 3.05
N GLN A 218 -10.81 16.95 4.36
CA GLN A 218 -10.02 17.60 5.41
C GLN A 218 -9.23 16.51 6.10
N ASP A 219 -7.97 16.40 5.75
CA ASP A 219 -7.18 15.18 5.91
C ASP A 219 -5.91 15.36 6.76
N GLY A 220 -5.94 16.32 7.69
CA GLY A 220 -4.77 16.64 8.51
C GLY A 220 -4.23 15.46 9.33
N MET A 221 -5.10 14.52 9.73
CA MET A 221 -4.66 13.30 10.42
C MET A 221 -3.95 12.34 9.47
N ALA A 222 -4.48 12.16 8.26
CA ALA A 222 -3.83 11.33 7.25
C ALA A 222 -2.51 11.94 6.76
N ASP A 223 -2.38 13.26 6.73
CA ASP A 223 -1.10 13.91 6.45
C ASP A 223 -0.05 13.60 7.53
N LEU A 224 -0.43 13.56 8.81
CA LEU A 224 0.47 13.12 9.88
C LEU A 224 0.88 11.65 9.70
N SER A 225 -0.07 10.78 9.40
CA SER A 225 0.18 9.38 9.07
C SER A 225 1.16 9.26 7.90
N PHE A 226 0.93 10.02 6.84
CA PHE A 226 1.81 10.09 5.67
C PHE A 226 3.22 10.52 6.03
N MET A 227 3.37 11.57 6.83
CA MET A 227 4.67 12.05 7.31
C MET A 227 5.41 11.00 8.14
N VAL A 228 4.71 10.23 8.98
CA VAL A 228 5.31 9.11 9.73
C VAL A 228 5.86 8.05 8.76
N MET A 229 5.05 7.65 7.76
CA MET A 229 5.46 6.69 6.74
C MET A 229 6.67 7.17 5.94
N VAL A 230 6.63 8.38 5.39
CA VAL A 230 7.70 8.94 4.56
C VAL A 230 9.01 9.07 5.35
N ARG A 231 8.94 9.56 6.59
CA ARG A 231 10.13 9.67 7.46
C ARG A 231 10.71 8.30 7.78
N TRP A 232 9.85 7.31 8.03
CA TRP A 232 10.31 5.96 8.29
C TRP A 232 10.96 5.34 7.05
N LEU A 233 10.32 5.41 5.89
CA LEU A 233 10.87 4.95 4.60
C LEU A 233 12.22 5.63 4.29
N GLY A 234 12.31 6.95 4.46
CA GLY A 234 13.54 7.69 4.27
C GLY A 234 14.69 7.14 5.12
N ARG A 235 14.43 6.83 6.39
CA ARG A 235 15.44 6.22 7.28
C ARG A 235 15.86 4.83 6.81
N GLN A 236 14.92 4.00 6.34
CA GLN A 236 15.26 2.66 5.83
C GLN A 236 16.09 2.74 4.55
N LEU A 237 15.78 3.68 3.67
CA LEU A 237 16.52 3.87 2.42
C LEU A 237 17.89 4.53 2.63
N VAL A 238 17.99 5.50 3.54
CA VAL A 238 19.25 6.20 3.86
C VAL A 238 20.20 5.34 4.68
N SER A 239 19.71 4.56 5.64
CA SER A 239 20.55 3.66 6.45
C SER A 239 21.35 2.66 5.60
N ILE A 240 20.87 2.41 4.40
CA ILE A 240 21.48 1.51 3.42
C ILE A 240 22.48 2.27 2.53
N LEU A 241 22.30 3.57 2.37
CA LEU A 241 23.12 4.41 1.49
C LEU A 241 24.49 4.77 2.07
N GLY A 242 24.76 4.39 3.33
CA GLY A 242 26.04 4.70 3.97
C GLY A 242 26.64 6.00 3.44
N GLN A 243 26.19 7.17 3.92
CA GLN A 243 26.72 8.50 3.58
C GLN A 243 26.48 9.07 2.16
N GLY A 244 25.39 8.74 1.49
CA GLY A 244 25.03 9.34 0.19
C GLY A 244 23.81 10.28 0.29
N ARG A 245 24.04 11.58 0.19
CA ARG A 245 23.14 12.74 0.12
C ARG A 245 21.65 12.45 -0.16
N LEU A 246 20.84 12.65 0.88
CA LEU A 246 19.51 13.24 1.03
C LEU A 246 18.63 13.48 -0.20
N LEU A 247 17.52 12.75 -0.23
CA LEU A 247 16.28 13.09 -0.94
C LEU A 247 15.50 14.28 -0.31
N TYR A 248 16.13 15.08 0.54
CA TYR A 248 15.54 16.26 1.19
C TYR A 248 15.98 17.58 0.52
N ARG A 249 15.73 17.73 -0.77
CA ARG A 249 15.70 19.05 -1.39
C ARG A 249 14.41 19.18 -2.18
N HIS A 250 13.46 19.83 -1.64
CA HIS A 250 12.22 20.40 -2.16
C HIS A 250 10.99 20.02 -1.32
N VAL A 251 10.99 20.43 -0.07
CA VAL A 251 9.78 20.85 0.62
C VAL A 251 10.23 22.02 1.51
N SER A 252 10.28 23.18 0.92
CA SER A 252 10.28 24.49 1.58
C SER A 252 9.27 25.36 0.87
#